data_1d6247c8982e4faa508eacd07d616f5c
#
_entry.id   1d6247c8982e4faa508eacd07d616f5c
#
_cell.length_a   1.000
_cell.length_b   1.000
_cell.length_c   1.000
_cell.angle_alpha   90.00
_cell.angle_beta   90.00
_cell.angle_gamma   90.00
#
_symmetry.space_group_name_H-M   'P 1'
#
loop_
_entity.id
_entity.type
_entity.pdbx_description
1 polymer ?
#
loop_
_entity_poly.entity_id
_entity_poly.type
_entity_poly.pdbx_seq_one_letter_code
_entity_poly.pdbx_strand_id
1 'polypeptide(L)'
;MVSTIFEQFVAASPVTVMVRAIMERIFSAEKLDALFEESAQKQYTRELLFSSVVGLMSLVVCGIHPSVSAAYKALEKMVGVSRTALYDKLNGLEPGISRALVNYTAQELSPVLAELGGTKAALLPGFEVRIIDGNHLGATEHRLEVLRQNGSGALPGQSLAVLDPDWMLVRDLFPCEDGHAQERSLFTQVLDTVNPGQVWIADRNFCTRLLLFGMHERGAYFIIREHLNLPWQALEPLKPVGILSSGVVSEQAVQLTDEQGNILTLRRIVVQLNTQRDTAKRRLPF
;
A
#
# COMPACT_ATOMS: atom_id res chain seq x y z
N MET A 1 21.12 -36.85 -14.06
CA MET A 1 20.46 -36.31 -15.28
C MET A 1 19.54 -35.14 -14.97
N VAL A 2 18.66 -35.21 -13.97
CA VAL A 2 17.79 -34.09 -13.57
C VAL A 2 18.60 -32.89 -13.02
N SER A 3 19.66 -33.15 -12.26
CA SER A 3 20.59 -32.15 -11.71
C SER A 3 21.25 -31.31 -12.82
N THR A 4 21.74 -31.95 -13.89
CA THR A 4 22.42 -31.28 -14.99
C THR A 4 21.50 -30.36 -15.83
N ILE A 5 20.21 -30.77 -16.00
CA ILE A 5 19.21 -29.95 -16.69
C ILE A 5 18.85 -28.73 -15.81
N PHE A 6 18.71 -28.95 -14.50
CA PHE A 6 18.41 -27.86 -13.57
C PHE A 6 19.56 -26.85 -13.49
N GLU A 7 20.81 -27.32 -13.45
CA GLU A 7 22.01 -26.46 -13.49
C GLU A 7 22.08 -25.61 -14.76
N GLN A 8 21.76 -26.19 -15.92
CA GLN A 8 21.67 -25.44 -17.17
C GLN A 8 20.55 -24.40 -17.16
N PHE A 9 19.41 -24.72 -16.59
CA PHE A 9 18.31 -23.79 -16.44
C PHE A 9 18.66 -22.65 -15.47
N VAL A 10 19.29 -22.93 -14.34
CA VAL A 10 19.80 -21.92 -13.40
C VAL A 10 20.82 -21.01 -14.09
N ALA A 11 21.74 -21.59 -14.84
CA ALA A 11 22.76 -20.82 -15.58
C ALA A 11 22.14 -19.92 -16.66
N ALA A 12 21.08 -20.38 -17.33
CA ALA A 12 20.38 -19.60 -18.37
C ALA A 12 19.49 -18.47 -17.82
N SER A 13 18.90 -18.66 -16.62
CA SER A 13 17.95 -17.72 -16.04
C SER A 13 18.07 -17.60 -14.51
N PRO A 14 19.25 -17.21 -13.97
CA PRO A 14 19.49 -17.25 -12.53
C PRO A 14 18.54 -16.36 -11.73
N VAL A 15 18.21 -15.18 -12.25
CA VAL A 15 17.30 -14.24 -11.58
C VAL A 15 15.88 -14.82 -11.49
N THR A 16 15.39 -15.44 -12.57
CA THR A 16 14.05 -16.07 -12.58
C THR A 16 13.96 -17.22 -11.58
N VAL A 17 15.00 -18.05 -11.51
CA VAL A 17 15.07 -19.17 -10.57
C VAL A 17 15.10 -18.66 -9.12
N MET A 18 15.91 -17.64 -8.86
CA MET A 18 16.01 -17.01 -7.54
C MET A 18 14.66 -16.40 -7.11
N VAL A 19 14.03 -15.61 -7.98
CA VAL A 19 12.73 -15.00 -7.68
C VAL A 19 11.70 -16.08 -7.39
N ARG A 20 11.65 -17.14 -8.19
CA ARG A 20 10.74 -18.26 -7.98
C ARG A 20 11.00 -18.94 -6.63
N ALA A 21 12.25 -19.25 -6.31
CA ALA A 21 12.60 -19.88 -5.03
C ALA A 21 12.23 -19.03 -3.83
N ILE A 22 12.41 -17.70 -3.91
CA ILE A 22 11.99 -16.76 -2.88
C ILE A 22 10.46 -16.76 -2.74
N MET A 23 9.73 -16.71 -3.84
CA MET A 23 8.27 -16.72 -3.83
C MET A 23 7.71 -18.04 -3.27
N GLU A 24 8.26 -19.18 -3.66
CA GLU A 24 7.86 -20.50 -3.12
C GLU A 24 8.14 -20.62 -1.61
N ARG A 25 9.23 -20.02 -1.14
CA ARG A 25 9.56 -20.00 0.30
C ARG A 25 8.63 -19.08 1.10
N ILE A 26 8.33 -17.90 0.56
CA ILE A 26 7.49 -16.92 1.25
C ILE A 26 6.02 -17.35 1.22
N PHE A 27 5.53 -17.77 0.07
CA PHE A 27 4.14 -18.19 -0.12
C PHE A 27 3.95 -19.71 -0.03
N SER A 28 4.72 -20.37 0.85
CA SER A 28 4.44 -21.77 1.13
C SER A 28 3.04 -21.96 1.72
N ALA A 29 2.40 -23.10 1.40
CA ALA A 29 1.03 -23.36 1.87
C ALA A 29 0.92 -23.26 3.39
N GLU A 30 1.87 -23.86 4.10
CA GLU A 30 1.92 -23.86 5.57
C GLU A 30 1.92 -22.44 6.15
N LYS A 31 2.75 -21.55 5.62
CA LYS A 31 2.86 -20.15 6.10
C LYS A 31 1.62 -19.34 5.78
N LEU A 32 1.06 -19.51 4.59
CA LEU A 32 -0.15 -18.78 4.19
C LEU A 32 -1.37 -19.24 4.99
N ASP A 33 -1.50 -20.52 5.25
CA ASP A 33 -2.61 -21.04 6.03
C ASP A 33 -2.49 -20.64 7.50
N ALA A 34 -1.26 -20.64 8.08
CA ALA A 34 -1.01 -20.08 9.41
C ALA A 34 -1.35 -18.58 9.50
N LEU A 35 -0.92 -17.79 8.52
CA LEU A 35 -1.26 -16.37 8.44
C LEU A 35 -2.78 -16.14 8.44
N PHE A 36 -3.51 -16.95 7.70
CA PHE A 36 -4.97 -16.88 7.65
C PHE A 36 -5.59 -17.21 9.01
N GLU A 37 -5.15 -18.27 9.65
CA GLU A 37 -5.63 -18.67 10.99
C GLU A 37 -5.43 -17.58 12.04
N GLU A 38 -4.29 -16.87 11.97
CA GLU A 38 -3.95 -15.77 12.89
C GLU A 38 -4.73 -14.48 12.59
N SER A 39 -5.07 -14.23 11.32
CA SER A 39 -5.60 -12.93 10.87
C SER A 39 -7.12 -12.92 10.70
N ALA A 40 -7.73 -14.08 10.41
CA ALA A 40 -9.17 -14.18 10.18
C ALA A 40 -9.96 -14.03 11.47
N GLN A 41 -11.03 -13.22 11.43
CA GLN A 41 -11.91 -12.99 12.58
C GLN A 41 -13.27 -13.68 12.41
N LYS A 42 -13.80 -13.68 11.19
CA LYS A 42 -15.15 -14.19 10.87
C LYS A 42 -15.08 -15.49 10.07
N GLN A 43 -14.09 -15.62 9.23
CA GLN A 43 -13.90 -16.81 8.40
C GLN A 43 -13.03 -17.84 9.12
N TYR A 44 -13.28 -19.09 8.82
CA TYR A 44 -12.48 -20.21 9.27
C TYR A 44 -12.13 -21.13 8.10
N THR A 45 -11.08 -21.90 8.29
CA THR A 45 -10.62 -22.88 7.31
C THR A 45 -11.60 -24.07 7.28
N ARG A 46 -12.03 -24.41 6.07
CA ARG A 46 -12.77 -25.64 5.77
C ARG A 46 -11.96 -26.46 4.74
N GLU A 47 -12.65 -26.95 3.72
CA GLU A 47 -12.05 -27.72 2.63
C GLU A 47 -11.13 -26.89 1.73
N LEU A 48 -11.47 -25.59 1.51
CA LEU A 48 -10.66 -24.68 0.70
C LEU A 48 -9.70 -23.89 1.57
N LEU A 49 -8.42 -24.24 1.47
CA LEU A 49 -7.33 -23.56 2.17
C LEU A 49 -7.06 -22.17 1.60
N PHE A 50 -6.58 -21.26 2.44
CA PHE A 50 -6.21 -19.91 2.00
C PHE A 50 -5.03 -19.94 1.02
N SER A 51 -4.06 -20.81 1.22
CA SER A 51 -2.95 -21.04 0.29
C SER A 51 -3.43 -21.41 -1.12
N SER A 52 -4.48 -22.22 -1.24
CA SER A 52 -5.09 -22.55 -2.54
C SER A 52 -5.73 -21.35 -3.19
N VAL A 53 -6.39 -20.46 -2.41
CA VAL A 53 -6.95 -19.21 -2.91
C VAL A 53 -5.85 -18.27 -3.40
N VAL A 54 -4.78 -18.08 -2.63
CA VAL A 54 -3.62 -17.25 -3.02
C VAL A 54 -2.96 -17.80 -4.27
N GLY A 55 -2.75 -19.12 -4.35
CA GLY A 55 -2.20 -19.78 -5.53
C GLY A 55 -3.03 -19.55 -6.79
N LEU A 56 -4.35 -19.70 -6.70
CA LEU A 56 -5.27 -19.46 -7.81
C LEU A 56 -5.28 -17.97 -8.22
N MET A 57 -5.35 -17.06 -7.24
CA MET A 57 -5.32 -15.62 -7.52
C MET A 57 -4.00 -15.17 -8.11
N SER A 58 -2.88 -15.76 -7.71
CA SER A 58 -1.56 -15.49 -8.29
C SER A 58 -1.51 -15.77 -9.79
N LEU A 59 -2.18 -16.83 -10.27
CA LEU A 59 -2.27 -17.13 -11.70
C LEU A 59 -3.05 -16.05 -12.47
N VAL A 60 -4.04 -15.43 -11.84
CA VAL A 60 -4.81 -14.34 -12.44
C VAL A 60 -4.01 -13.03 -12.43
N VAL A 61 -3.40 -12.70 -11.31
CA VAL A 61 -2.61 -11.48 -11.14
C VAL A 61 -1.38 -11.49 -12.05
N CYS A 62 -0.72 -12.64 -12.21
CA CYS A 62 0.41 -12.80 -13.13
C CYS A 62 -0.01 -12.93 -14.60
N GLY A 63 -1.29 -12.82 -14.93
CA GLY A 63 -1.79 -12.86 -16.32
C GLY A 63 -1.73 -14.25 -16.98
N ILE A 64 -1.50 -15.33 -16.23
CA ILE A 64 -1.49 -16.70 -16.74
C ILE A 64 -2.91 -17.11 -17.13
N HIS A 65 -3.89 -16.70 -16.35
CA HIS A 65 -5.30 -16.87 -16.67
C HIS A 65 -6.02 -15.50 -16.66
N PRO A 66 -6.98 -15.28 -17.58
CA PRO A 66 -7.62 -13.97 -17.73
C PRO A 66 -8.66 -13.67 -16.64
N SER A 67 -9.02 -14.65 -15.82
CA SER A 67 -10.02 -14.48 -14.76
C SER A 67 -9.94 -15.62 -13.73
N VAL A 68 -10.54 -15.39 -12.57
CA VAL A 68 -10.72 -16.40 -11.51
C VAL A 68 -11.46 -17.63 -12.04
N SER A 69 -12.50 -17.44 -12.85
CA SER A 69 -13.26 -18.56 -13.45
C SER A 69 -12.39 -19.39 -14.39
N ALA A 70 -11.52 -18.76 -15.17
CA ALA A 70 -10.61 -19.47 -16.08
C ALA A 70 -9.53 -20.24 -15.30
N ALA A 71 -8.95 -19.62 -14.25
CA ALA A 71 -7.99 -20.28 -13.37
C ALA A 71 -8.62 -21.46 -12.62
N TYR A 72 -9.82 -21.27 -12.07
CA TYR A 72 -10.58 -22.37 -11.44
C TYR A 72 -10.80 -23.55 -12.39
N LYS A 73 -11.28 -23.28 -13.61
CA LYS A 73 -11.56 -24.33 -14.61
C LYS A 73 -10.30 -25.12 -14.97
N ALA A 74 -9.14 -24.47 -15.01
CA ALA A 74 -7.86 -25.12 -15.27
C ALA A 74 -7.37 -25.97 -14.09
N LEU A 75 -7.72 -25.61 -12.86
CA LEU A 75 -7.26 -26.23 -11.62
C LEU A 75 -8.37 -26.98 -10.85
N GLU A 76 -9.55 -27.18 -11.45
CA GLU A 76 -10.75 -27.72 -10.79
C GLU A 76 -10.47 -28.97 -9.95
N LYS A 77 -9.71 -29.91 -10.52
CA LYS A 77 -9.34 -31.16 -9.84
C LYS A 77 -8.39 -30.96 -8.65
N MET A 78 -7.60 -29.89 -8.65
CA MET A 78 -6.66 -29.57 -7.59
C MET A 78 -7.30 -28.77 -6.46
N VAL A 79 -8.25 -27.88 -6.82
CA VAL A 79 -8.96 -27.03 -5.87
C VAL A 79 -9.93 -27.83 -5.01
N GLY A 80 -10.52 -28.91 -5.54
CA GLY A 80 -11.31 -29.89 -4.78
C GLY A 80 -12.68 -29.40 -4.28
N VAL A 81 -13.04 -28.14 -4.52
CA VAL A 81 -14.34 -27.55 -4.13
C VAL A 81 -15.09 -27.02 -5.33
N SER A 82 -16.39 -26.79 -5.21
CA SER A 82 -17.19 -26.21 -6.28
C SER A 82 -16.81 -24.75 -6.56
N ARG A 83 -17.10 -24.30 -7.80
CA ARG A 83 -16.87 -22.89 -8.17
C ARG A 83 -17.63 -21.92 -7.26
N THR A 84 -18.85 -22.26 -6.85
CA THR A 84 -19.63 -21.47 -5.91
C THR A 84 -18.91 -21.34 -4.56
N ALA A 85 -18.40 -22.44 -4.02
CA ALA A 85 -17.65 -22.41 -2.75
C ALA A 85 -16.37 -21.57 -2.85
N LEU A 86 -15.69 -21.58 -3.99
CA LEU A 86 -14.54 -20.68 -4.23
C LEU A 86 -14.97 -19.20 -4.18
N TYR A 87 -16.03 -18.82 -4.90
CA TYR A 87 -16.51 -17.43 -4.89
C TYR A 87 -17.07 -17.02 -3.53
N ASP A 88 -17.72 -17.90 -2.80
CA ASP A 88 -18.16 -17.64 -1.44
C ASP A 88 -16.98 -17.38 -0.50
N LYS A 89 -15.89 -18.15 -0.65
CA LYS A 89 -14.65 -17.92 0.10
C LYS A 89 -14.03 -16.57 -0.27
N LEU A 90 -13.88 -16.25 -1.57
CA LEU A 90 -13.32 -14.98 -2.04
C LEU A 90 -14.16 -13.78 -1.57
N ASN A 91 -15.48 -13.86 -1.71
CA ASN A 91 -16.39 -12.79 -1.29
C ASN A 91 -16.43 -12.60 0.24
N GLY A 92 -16.11 -13.63 0.99
CA GLY A 92 -16.06 -13.60 2.44
C GLY A 92 -14.71 -13.19 3.02
N LEU A 93 -13.63 -13.13 2.22
CA LEU A 93 -12.31 -12.71 2.72
C LEU A 93 -12.39 -11.30 3.31
N GLU A 94 -11.95 -11.20 4.55
CA GLU A 94 -11.94 -9.96 5.29
C GLU A 94 -10.81 -9.05 4.79
N PRO A 95 -11.03 -7.72 4.66
CA PRO A 95 -9.98 -6.79 4.22
C PRO A 95 -8.71 -6.86 5.05
N GLY A 96 -8.84 -7.14 6.36
CA GLY A 96 -7.71 -7.33 7.26
C GLY A 96 -6.74 -8.44 6.86
N ILE A 97 -7.25 -9.50 6.22
CA ILE A 97 -6.41 -10.60 5.70
C ILE A 97 -5.50 -10.12 4.57
N SER A 98 -6.00 -9.25 3.68
CA SER A 98 -5.18 -8.64 2.62
C SER A 98 -4.07 -7.76 3.21
N ARG A 99 -4.38 -6.97 4.24
CA ARG A 99 -3.40 -6.19 4.99
C ARG A 99 -2.34 -7.09 5.63
N ALA A 100 -2.76 -8.15 6.32
CA ALA A 100 -1.86 -9.10 6.95
C ALA A 100 -0.93 -9.77 5.92
N LEU A 101 -1.44 -10.12 4.75
CA LEU A 101 -0.63 -10.70 3.67
C LEU A 101 0.44 -9.73 3.14
N VAL A 102 0.11 -8.45 2.99
CA VAL A 102 1.09 -7.40 2.59
C VAL A 102 2.17 -7.24 3.65
N ASN A 103 1.78 -7.09 4.91
CA ASN A 103 2.73 -6.93 6.03
C ASN A 103 3.65 -8.13 6.16
N TYR A 104 3.09 -9.33 6.12
CA TYR A 104 3.82 -10.59 6.13
C TYR A 104 4.84 -10.67 4.96
N THR A 105 4.39 -10.34 3.74
CA THR A 105 5.26 -10.37 2.56
C THR A 105 6.43 -9.41 2.72
N ALA A 106 6.19 -8.19 3.22
CA ALA A 106 7.24 -7.23 3.47
C ALA A 106 8.23 -7.68 4.57
N GLN A 107 7.74 -8.32 5.62
CA GLN A 107 8.57 -8.88 6.70
C GLN A 107 9.47 -10.00 6.19
N GLU A 108 8.95 -10.93 5.42
CA GLU A 108 9.70 -12.06 4.88
C GLU A 108 10.71 -11.65 3.78
N LEU A 109 10.38 -10.62 2.98
CA LEU A 109 11.28 -10.12 1.92
C LEU A 109 12.42 -9.26 2.48
N SER A 110 12.22 -8.52 3.56
CA SER A 110 13.21 -7.57 4.07
C SER A 110 14.58 -8.20 4.35
N PRO A 111 14.70 -9.33 5.08
CA PRO A 111 15.99 -9.96 5.33
C PRO A 111 16.63 -10.48 4.03
N VAL A 112 15.85 -11.00 3.09
CA VAL A 112 16.35 -11.47 1.80
C VAL A 112 16.94 -10.32 0.99
N LEU A 113 16.26 -9.18 0.94
CA LEU A 113 16.74 -7.97 0.27
C LEU A 113 17.99 -7.41 0.94
N ALA A 114 18.07 -7.46 2.27
CA ALA A 114 19.27 -7.05 3.01
C ALA A 114 20.50 -7.89 2.62
N GLU A 115 20.35 -9.22 2.60
CA GLU A 115 21.41 -10.16 2.21
C GLU A 115 21.87 -9.96 0.76
N LEU A 116 20.94 -9.61 -0.13
CA LEU A 116 21.23 -9.34 -1.54
C LEU A 116 21.75 -7.92 -1.81
N GLY A 117 21.90 -7.08 -0.78
CA GLY A 117 22.28 -5.67 -0.95
C GLY A 117 21.23 -4.86 -1.73
N GLY A 118 19.97 -5.24 -1.66
CA GLY A 118 18.87 -4.66 -2.43
C GLY A 118 18.32 -3.34 -1.89
N THR A 119 18.88 -2.81 -0.80
CA THR A 119 18.50 -1.49 -0.27
C THR A 119 18.99 -0.36 -1.17
N LYS A 120 18.17 0.66 -1.33
CA LYS A 120 18.53 1.89 -2.02
C LYS A 120 19.19 2.87 -1.06
N ALA A 121 19.84 3.89 -1.61
CA ALA A 121 20.31 5.03 -0.81
C ALA A 121 19.12 5.67 -0.10
N ALA A 122 19.29 5.95 1.19
CA ALA A 122 18.23 6.54 2.01
C ALA A 122 17.72 7.85 1.38
N LEU A 123 16.41 7.95 1.23
CA LEU A 123 15.76 9.14 0.68
C LEU A 123 16.03 10.37 1.55
N LEU A 124 15.99 10.19 2.86
CA LEU A 124 16.37 11.19 3.87
C LEU A 124 17.33 10.53 4.87
N PRO A 125 18.65 10.77 4.76
CA PRO A 125 19.63 10.15 5.65
C PRO A 125 19.34 10.43 7.13
N GLY A 126 19.35 9.39 7.93
CA GLY A 126 19.06 9.45 9.37
C GLY A 126 17.58 9.33 9.74
N PHE A 127 16.68 9.19 8.78
CA PHE A 127 15.26 9.02 9.02
C PHE A 127 14.71 7.76 8.36
N GLU A 128 13.72 7.17 9.01
CA GLU A 128 12.90 6.12 8.43
C GLU A 128 11.75 6.75 7.65
N VAL A 129 11.81 6.71 6.33
CA VAL A 129 10.81 7.35 5.47
C VAL A 129 9.65 6.41 5.16
N ARG A 130 8.44 6.94 5.19
CA ARG A 130 7.20 6.29 4.75
C ARG A 130 6.50 7.18 3.74
N ILE A 131 6.13 6.63 2.59
CA ILE A 131 5.34 7.33 1.58
C ILE A 131 3.96 6.69 1.60
N ILE A 132 2.93 7.51 1.86
CA ILE A 132 1.54 7.05 1.85
C ILE A 132 0.79 7.66 0.68
N ASP A 133 0.04 6.83 -0.04
CA ASP A 133 -0.80 7.27 -1.14
C ASP A 133 -2.07 6.41 -1.22
N GLY A 134 -3.13 7.02 -1.78
CA GLY A 134 -4.39 6.35 -2.03
C GLY A 134 -4.38 5.61 -3.37
N ASN A 135 -5.00 4.43 -3.39
CA ASN A 135 -5.22 3.67 -4.59
C ASN A 135 -6.69 3.29 -4.73
N HIS A 136 -7.29 3.67 -5.85
CA HIS A 136 -8.65 3.29 -6.19
C HIS A 136 -8.62 1.99 -7.00
N LEU A 137 -9.17 0.92 -6.41
CA LEU A 137 -9.25 -0.40 -7.03
C LEU A 137 -10.53 -0.49 -7.86
N GLY A 138 -10.45 -0.10 -9.12
CA GLY A 138 -11.58 -0.23 -10.05
C GLY A 138 -11.97 -1.68 -10.29
N ALA A 139 -13.26 -1.92 -10.50
CA ALA A 139 -13.82 -3.22 -10.87
C ALA A 139 -13.50 -4.38 -9.90
N THR A 140 -13.41 -4.10 -8.60
CA THR A 140 -13.32 -5.15 -7.58
C THR A 140 -14.65 -5.89 -7.51
N GLU A 141 -14.62 -7.22 -7.35
CA GLU A 141 -15.84 -8.02 -7.10
C GLU A 141 -16.29 -7.94 -5.64
N HIS A 142 -15.56 -7.20 -4.82
CA HIS A 142 -15.86 -7.05 -3.40
C HIS A 142 -17.00 -6.06 -3.19
N ARG A 143 -17.97 -6.41 -2.34
CA ARG A 143 -19.16 -5.61 -2.05
C ARG A 143 -19.19 -5.21 -0.60
N LEU A 144 -19.82 -4.08 -0.29
CA LEU A 144 -20.10 -3.74 1.10
C LEU A 144 -20.82 -4.89 1.79
N GLU A 145 -20.45 -5.21 3.02
CA GLU A 145 -20.99 -6.34 3.77
C GLU A 145 -22.52 -6.32 3.82
N VAL A 146 -23.11 -5.13 4.05
CA VAL A 146 -24.56 -4.94 4.10
C VAL A 146 -25.27 -5.16 2.77
N LEU A 147 -24.56 -5.07 1.64
CA LEU A 147 -25.12 -5.21 0.29
C LEU A 147 -24.83 -6.57 -0.34
N ARG A 148 -24.02 -7.42 0.29
CA ARG A 148 -23.60 -8.72 -0.28
C ARG A 148 -24.78 -9.64 -0.61
N GLN A 149 -25.88 -9.50 0.11
CA GLN A 149 -27.09 -10.32 -0.09
C GLN A 149 -28.04 -9.74 -1.14
N ASN A 150 -27.87 -8.50 -1.56
CA ASN A 150 -28.86 -7.78 -2.39
C ASN A 150 -28.59 -7.86 -3.90
N GLY A 151 -27.72 -8.70 -4.39
CA GLY A 151 -27.45 -8.87 -5.81
C GLY A 151 -26.91 -7.60 -6.52
N SER A 152 -26.55 -6.55 -5.77
CA SER A 152 -26.00 -5.31 -6.32
C SER A 152 -24.67 -5.57 -7.05
N GLY A 153 -24.32 -4.71 -8.00
CA GLY A 153 -23.03 -4.75 -8.70
C GLY A 153 -21.85 -4.62 -7.74
N ALA A 154 -20.68 -5.09 -8.16
CA ALA A 154 -19.46 -4.87 -7.40
C ALA A 154 -19.20 -3.37 -7.26
N LEU A 155 -18.80 -2.94 -6.05
CA LEU A 155 -18.34 -1.58 -5.80
C LEU A 155 -16.82 -1.53 -5.94
N PRO A 156 -16.27 -0.45 -6.53
CA PRO A 156 -14.83 -0.26 -6.50
C PRO A 156 -14.35 -0.13 -5.06
N GLY A 157 -13.26 -0.80 -4.72
CA GLY A 157 -12.59 -0.67 -3.44
C GLY A 157 -11.58 0.48 -3.43
N GLN A 158 -11.21 0.93 -2.26
CA GLN A 158 -10.10 1.85 -2.03
C GLN A 158 -9.09 1.22 -1.08
N SER A 159 -7.85 1.67 -1.17
CA SER A 159 -6.82 1.33 -0.19
C SER A 159 -5.84 2.48 -0.04
N LEU A 160 -5.26 2.61 1.16
CA LEU A 160 -4.05 3.40 1.35
C LEU A 160 -2.88 2.44 1.43
N ALA A 161 -1.84 2.69 0.64
CA ALA A 161 -0.61 1.91 0.65
C ALA A 161 0.51 2.72 1.27
N VAL A 162 1.32 2.08 2.12
CA VAL A 162 2.49 2.68 2.75
C VAL A 162 3.75 2.04 2.19
N LEU A 163 4.49 2.81 1.40
CA LEU A 163 5.74 2.41 0.78
C LEU A 163 6.93 2.80 1.66
N ASP A 164 7.86 1.89 1.81
CA ASP A 164 9.21 2.14 2.28
C ASP A 164 10.12 2.36 1.06
N PRO A 165 10.58 3.60 0.80
CA PRO A 165 11.33 3.90 -0.40
C PRO A 165 12.76 3.33 -0.41
N ASP A 166 13.34 3.08 0.77
CA ASP A 166 14.70 2.55 0.89
C ASP A 166 14.75 1.06 0.51
N TRP A 167 13.65 0.35 0.78
CA TRP A 167 13.48 -1.07 0.45
C TRP A 167 12.63 -1.30 -0.81
N MET A 168 11.92 -0.28 -1.30
CA MET A 168 10.93 -0.39 -2.37
C MET A 168 9.85 -1.45 -2.06
N LEU A 169 9.48 -1.56 -0.79
CA LEU A 169 8.46 -2.49 -0.31
C LEU A 169 7.23 -1.71 0.19
N VAL A 170 6.06 -2.20 -0.18
CA VAL A 170 4.82 -1.80 0.50
C VAL A 170 4.81 -2.46 1.87
N ARG A 171 4.94 -1.64 2.93
CA ARG A 171 5.02 -2.10 4.32
C ARG A 171 3.67 -2.31 4.95
N ASP A 172 2.68 -1.55 4.53
CA ASP A 172 1.34 -1.64 5.07
C ASP A 172 0.29 -1.28 4.02
N LEU A 173 -0.91 -1.77 4.22
CA LEU A 173 -2.06 -1.55 3.36
C LEU A 173 -3.30 -1.36 4.23
N PHE A 174 -4.05 -0.29 4.02
CA PHE A 174 -5.32 -0.04 4.69
C PHE A 174 -6.45 -0.19 3.67
N PRO A 175 -7.02 -1.37 3.52
CA PRO A 175 -8.09 -1.62 2.57
C PRO A 175 -9.43 -1.05 3.08
N CYS A 176 -10.22 -0.49 2.18
CA CYS A 176 -11.58 -0.06 2.42
C CYS A 176 -12.52 -0.71 1.40
N GLU A 177 -13.56 -1.39 1.86
CA GLU A 177 -14.55 -2.02 0.97
C GLU A 177 -15.40 -0.99 0.23
N ASP A 178 -15.63 0.18 0.84
CA ASP A 178 -16.39 1.26 0.23
C ASP A 178 -15.51 2.12 -0.66
N GLY A 179 -15.63 1.94 -1.96
CA GLY A 179 -14.93 2.76 -2.95
C GLY A 179 -15.38 4.22 -3.03
N HIS A 180 -16.48 4.56 -2.39
CA HIS A 180 -16.99 5.93 -2.29
C HIS A 180 -16.61 6.59 -0.95
N ALA A 181 -16.06 5.84 0.01
CA ALA A 181 -15.55 6.40 1.24
C ALA A 181 -14.38 7.37 0.93
N GLN A 182 -14.27 8.41 1.71
CA GLN A 182 -13.11 9.29 1.61
C GLN A 182 -11.89 8.60 2.24
N GLU A 183 -10.71 8.73 1.63
CA GLU A 183 -9.42 8.26 2.18
C GLU A 183 -9.22 8.65 3.65
N ARG A 184 -9.77 9.81 4.01
CA ARG A 184 -9.71 10.36 5.37
C ARG A 184 -10.35 9.47 6.43
N SER A 185 -11.29 8.61 6.06
CA SER A 185 -11.91 7.64 6.99
C SER A 185 -10.91 6.60 7.52
N LEU A 186 -9.79 6.41 6.82
CA LEU A 186 -8.74 5.46 7.20
C LEU A 186 -7.63 6.10 8.05
N PHE A 187 -7.61 7.42 8.23
CA PHE A 187 -6.50 8.13 8.88
C PHE A 187 -6.26 7.70 10.34
N THR A 188 -7.30 7.36 11.07
CA THR A 188 -7.13 6.84 12.43
C THR A 188 -6.34 5.53 12.43
N GLN A 189 -6.65 4.61 11.50
CA GLN A 189 -5.92 3.35 11.36
C GLN A 189 -4.46 3.58 10.92
N VAL A 190 -4.22 4.59 10.07
CA VAL A 190 -2.85 4.99 9.69
C VAL A 190 -2.08 5.49 10.91
N LEU A 191 -2.69 6.38 11.71
CA LEU A 191 -2.07 6.94 12.90
C LEU A 191 -1.68 5.86 13.93
N ASP A 192 -2.42 4.76 14.02
CA ASP A 192 -2.09 3.64 14.91
C ASP A 192 -0.79 2.93 14.53
N THR A 193 -0.28 3.13 13.31
CA THR A 193 0.98 2.54 12.82
C THR A 193 2.16 3.51 12.78
N VAL A 194 1.92 4.78 13.10
CA VAL A 194 2.96 5.82 13.11
C VAL A 194 3.88 5.65 14.31
N ASN A 195 5.19 5.60 14.07
CA ASN A 195 6.20 5.47 15.10
C ASN A 195 7.04 6.74 15.24
N PRO A 196 7.58 7.03 16.45
CA PRO A 196 8.47 8.16 16.66
C PRO A 196 9.69 8.13 15.73
N GLY A 197 10.10 9.30 15.25
CA GLY A 197 11.28 9.44 14.39
C GLY A 197 11.06 9.12 12.91
N GLN A 198 9.91 8.58 12.52
CA GLN A 198 9.55 8.40 11.11
C GLN A 198 9.28 9.72 10.41
N VAL A 199 9.54 9.77 9.10
CA VAL A 199 9.12 10.88 8.23
C VAL A 199 8.08 10.36 7.24
N TRP A 200 6.88 10.90 7.30
CA TRP A 200 5.77 10.55 6.44
C TRP A 200 5.63 11.54 5.28
N ILE A 201 5.63 11.03 4.05
CA ILE A 201 5.47 11.82 2.83
C ILE A 201 4.11 11.50 2.23
N ALA A 202 3.32 12.53 1.95
CA ALA A 202 1.99 12.35 1.37
C ALA A 202 1.57 13.52 0.47
N ASP A 203 0.52 13.29 -0.31
CA ASP A 203 -0.08 14.32 -1.14
C ASP A 203 -0.98 15.28 -0.33
N ARG A 204 -1.62 16.23 -1.02
CA ARG A 204 -2.47 17.26 -0.40
C ARG A 204 -3.75 16.71 0.27
N ASN A 205 -4.25 15.51 -0.14
CA ASN A 205 -5.46 14.95 0.45
C ASN A 205 -5.25 14.56 1.90
N PHE A 206 -3.98 14.25 2.25
CA PHE A 206 -3.54 13.93 3.61
C PHE A 206 -3.28 15.17 4.48
N CYS A 207 -3.30 16.38 3.91
CA CYS A 207 -3.06 17.63 4.65
C CYS A 207 -4.30 18.02 5.48
N THR A 208 -4.53 17.30 6.56
CA THR A 208 -5.66 17.53 7.49
C THR A 208 -5.15 17.74 8.91
N ARG A 209 -5.91 18.51 9.72
CA ARG A 209 -5.57 18.71 11.14
C ARG A 209 -5.40 17.37 11.86
N LEU A 210 -6.35 16.44 11.69
CA LEU A 210 -6.31 15.12 12.30
C LEU A 210 -4.96 14.42 12.08
N LEU A 211 -4.50 14.38 10.83
CA LEU A 211 -3.27 13.64 10.51
C LEU A 211 -2.03 14.40 10.97
N LEU A 212 -1.96 15.73 10.78
CA LEU A 212 -0.79 16.53 11.15
C LEU A 212 -0.57 16.54 12.67
N PHE A 213 -1.62 16.77 13.46
CA PHE A 213 -1.53 16.71 14.92
C PHE A 213 -1.25 15.29 15.41
N GLY A 214 -1.98 14.30 14.87
CA GLY A 214 -1.80 12.91 15.27
C GLY A 214 -0.40 12.35 14.98
N MET A 215 0.25 12.75 13.89
CA MET A 215 1.66 12.42 13.62
C MET A 215 2.60 13.13 14.59
N HIS A 216 2.37 14.41 14.84
CA HIS A 216 3.18 15.18 15.80
C HIS A 216 3.11 14.61 17.21
N GLU A 217 1.93 14.27 17.70
CA GLU A 217 1.71 13.65 19.01
C GLU A 217 2.45 12.32 19.18
N ARG A 218 2.64 11.59 18.09
CA ARG A 218 3.39 10.33 18.04
C ARG A 218 4.89 10.52 17.84
N GLY A 219 5.38 11.75 17.82
CA GLY A 219 6.80 12.07 17.63
C GLY A 219 7.30 11.78 16.22
N ALA A 220 6.43 11.72 15.23
CA ALA A 220 6.79 11.56 13.83
C ALA A 220 6.87 12.93 13.13
N TYR A 221 7.61 12.95 12.04
CA TYR A 221 7.74 14.09 11.14
C TYR A 221 6.91 13.85 9.88
N PHE A 222 6.64 14.91 9.13
CA PHE A 222 5.92 14.78 7.86
C PHE A 222 6.35 15.83 6.83
N ILE A 223 6.24 15.43 5.55
CA ILE A 223 6.39 16.28 4.38
C ILE A 223 5.12 16.09 3.56
N ILE A 224 4.15 16.99 3.72
CA ILE A 224 2.83 16.84 3.10
C ILE A 224 2.57 18.06 2.24
N ARG A 225 2.11 17.84 1.00
CA ARG A 225 1.72 18.93 0.11
C ARG A 225 0.56 19.69 0.72
N GLU A 226 0.70 21.02 0.82
CA GLU A 226 -0.31 21.90 1.39
C GLU A 226 -1.66 21.79 0.67
N HIS A 227 -2.74 21.70 1.45
CA HIS A 227 -4.10 21.83 0.98
C HIS A 227 -4.57 23.29 1.14
N LEU A 228 -5.17 23.87 0.10
CA LEU A 228 -5.58 25.28 0.08
C LEU A 228 -6.51 25.69 1.23
N ASN A 229 -7.28 24.74 1.74
CA ASN A 229 -8.26 24.99 2.81
C ASN A 229 -7.71 24.75 4.22
N LEU A 230 -6.40 24.48 4.37
CA LEU A 230 -5.80 24.33 5.69
C LEU A 230 -5.68 25.71 6.36
N PRO A 231 -6.38 25.97 7.47
CA PRO A 231 -6.41 27.30 8.09
C PRO A 231 -5.19 27.47 8.99
N TRP A 232 -4.07 27.86 8.40
CA TRP A 232 -2.86 28.23 9.14
C TRP A 232 -2.74 29.75 9.29
N GLN A 233 -1.97 30.17 10.29
CA GLN A 233 -1.59 31.57 10.53
C GLN A 233 -0.08 31.73 10.35
N ALA A 234 0.35 32.74 9.59
CA ALA A 234 1.76 33.05 9.47
C ALA A 234 2.32 33.63 10.78
N LEU A 235 3.44 33.08 11.24
CA LEU A 235 4.19 33.62 12.38
C LEU A 235 5.27 34.58 11.94
N GLU A 236 5.73 34.47 10.70
CA GLU A 236 6.72 35.36 10.09
C GLU A 236 6.46 35.54 8.58
N PRO A 237 7.04 36.55 7.94
CA PRO A 237 6.96 36.72 6.49
C PRO A 237 7.62 35.54 5.74
N LEU A 238 7.12 35.31 4.52
CA LEU A 238 7.74 34.33 3.61
C LEU A 238 9.11 34.87 3.15
N LYS A 239 10.18 34.09 3.37
CA LYS A 239 11.58 34.46 3.08
C LYS A 239 12.18 33.54 2.03
N PRO A 240 12.81 34.05 0.96
CA PRO A 240 13.57 33.21 0.05
C PRO A 240 14.78 32.61 0.77
N VAL A 241 14.98 31.29 0.59
CA VAL A 241 16.06 30.52 1.25
C VAL A 241 16.97 29.82 0.26
N GLY A 242 16.57 29.73 -1.02
CA GLY A 242 17.41 29.11 -2.04
C GLY A 242 16.83 29.22 -3.44
N ILE A 243 17.67 28.88 -4.39
CA ILE A 243 17.31 28.80 -5.81
C ILE A 243 17.63 27.40 -6.31
N LEU A 244 16.65 26.77 -6.91
CA LEU A 244 16.77 25.50 -7.63
C LEU A 244 16.72 25.75 -9.13
N SER A 245 17.16 24.79 -9.93
CA SER A 245 17.00 24.83 -11.39
C SER A 245 15.53 25.00 -11.82
N SER A 246 14.60 24.53 -10.99
CA SER A 246 13.15 24.60 -11.24
C SER A 246 12.47 25.88 -10.71
N GLY A 247 13.12 26.66 -9.83
CA GLY A 247 12.50 27.84 -9.26
C GLY A 247 13.13 28.36 -7.97
N VAL A 248 12.49 29.35 -7.37
CA VAL A 248 12.89 29.96 -6.10
C VAL A 248 12.19 29.23 -4.95
N VAL A 249 12.96 28.87 -3.94
CA VAL A 249 12.46 28.25 -2.70
C VAL A 249 12.36 29.31 -1.63
N SER A 250 11.19 29.39 -1.02
CA SER A 250 10.94 30.27 0.12
C SER A 250 10.35 29.48 1.30
N GLU A 251 10.56 29.95 2.50
CA GLU A 251 10.01 29.35 3.72
C GLU A 251 9.45 30.36 4.70
N GLN A 252 8.55 29.91 5.55
CA GLN A 252 8.04 30.67 6.69
C GLN A 252 7.59 29.71 7.79
N ALA A 253 7.65 30.17 9.04
CA ALA A 253 6.99 29.52 10.13
C ALA A 253 5.48 29.84 10.11
N VAL A 254 4.67 28.80 10.29
CA VAL A 254 3.21 28.93 10.36
C VAL A 254 2.69 28.16 11.57
N GLN A 255 1.52 28.56 12.04
CA GLN A 255 0.83 27.95 13.17
C GLN A 255 -0.51 27.40 12.72
N LEU A 256 -0.81 26.17 13.16
CA LEU A 256 -2.12 25.57 13.08
C LEU A 256 -2.71 25.48 14.49
N THR A 257 -4.02 25.62 14.59
CA THR A 257 -4.76 25.38 15.84
C THR A 257 -5.82 24.30 15.57
N ASP A 258 -5.90 23.30 16.42
CA ASP A 258 -6.95 22.29 16.36
C ASP A 258 -8.26 22.76 17.02
N GLU A 259 -9.26 21.91 17.08
CA GLU A 259 -10.58 22.21 17.67
C GLU A 259 -10.51 22.32 19.20
N GLN A 260 -9.51 21.74 19.82
CA GLN A 260 -9.25 21.77 21.27
C GLN A 260 -8.41 22.98 21.69
N GLY A 261 -7.90 23.75 20.73
CA GLY A 261 -7.02 24.90 20.99
C GLY A 261 -5.54 24.53 21.09
N ASN A 262 -5.14 23.29 20.80
CA ASN A 262 -3.74 22.91 20.74
C ASN A 262 -3.08 23.58 19.53
N ILE A 263 -1.81 23.93 19.69
CA ILE A 263 -1.03 24.70 18.71
C ILE A 263 0.06 23.78 18.13
N LEU A 264 0.15 23.75 16.80
CA LEU A 264 1.21 23.07 16.06
C LEU A 264 1.95 24.08 15.20
N THR A 265 3.25 24.28 15.47
CA THR A 265 4.12 25.12 14.66
C THR A 265 4.76 24.30 13.56
N LEU A 266 4.65 24.79 12.32
CA LEU A 266 5.12 24.10 11.13
C LEU A 266 6.03 24.99 10.29
N ARG A 267 6.93 24.35 9.55
CA ARG A 267 7.72 24.98 8.48
C ARG A 267 6.97 24.81 7.15
N ARG A 268 6.49 25.92 6.60
CA ARG A 268 5.86 25.97 5.28
C ARG A 268 6.91 26.27 4.23
N ILE A 269 7.03 25.42 3.20
CA ILE A 269 7.96 25.59 2.09
C ILE A 269 7.17 25.87 0.81
N VAL A 270 7.56 26.92 0.08
CA VAL A 270 6.95 27.32 -1.19
C VAL A 270 8.03 27.27 -2.27
N VAL A 271 7.74 26.57 -3.36
CA VAL A 271 8.58 26.59 -4.56
C VAL A 271 7.85 27.35 -5.66
N GLN A 272 8.38 28.52 -6.02
CA GLN A 272 7.88 29.31 -7.15
C GLN A 272 8.63 28.83 -8.41
N LEU A 273 7.93 28.12 -9.28
CA LEU A 273 8.50 27.54 -10.49
C LEU A 273 8.84 28.62 -11.53
N ASN A 274 9.97 28.48 -12.22
CA ASN A 274 10.42 29.40 -13.29
C ASN A 274 9.51 29.41 -14.52
N THR A 275 8.80 28.30 -14.76
CA THR A 275 7.84 28.14 -15.85
C THR A 275 6.53 27.60 -15.32
N GLN A 276 5.42 28.29 -15.56
CA GLN A 276 4.11 27.69 -15.41
C GLN A 276 4.03 26.55 -16.43
N ARG A 277 4.07 25.31 -15.97
CA ARG A 277 3.73 24.18 -16.83
C ARG A 277 2.25 24.31 -17.16
N ASP A 278 1.95 24.49 -18.45
CA ASP A 278 0.61 24.34 -18.98
C ASP A 278 0.03 22.99 -18.51
N THR A 279 -0.83 23.02 -17.52
CA THR A 279 -1.52 21.83 -16.95
C THR A 279 -2.54 21.25 -17.95
N ALA A 280 -2.68 21.84 -19.15
CA ALA A 280 -3.69 21.46 -20.15
C ALA A 280 -3.29 20.30 -21.06
N LYS A 281 -2.03 19.80 -21.06
CA LYS A 281 -1.59 18.78 -22.01
C LYS A 281 -0.75 17.66 -21.39
N ARG A 282 -1.33 16.84 -20.50
CA ARG A 282 -0.88 15.48 -20.26
C ARG A 282 -2.06 14.51 -20.11
N ARG A 283 -2.74 14.25 -21.23
CA ARG A 283 -3.30 12.91 -21.45
C ARG A 283 -2.13 12.08 -21.95
N LEU A 284 -1.58 11.23 -21.10
CA LEU A 284 -0.72 10.14 -21.55
C LEU A 284 -1.60 9.20 -22.38
N PRO A 285 -1.18 8.81 -23.58
CA PRO A 285 -1.86 7.71 -24.29
C PRO A 285 -1.60 6.43 -23.50
N PHE A 286 -2.65 5.68 -23.28
CA PHE A 286 -2.62 4.30 -22.77
C PHE A 286 -2.02 3.37 -23.79
#